data_12b24acfd9b0058e1e2dc4041839d4f9
#
_entry.id   12b24acfd9b0058e1e2dc4041839d4f9
#
_cell.length_a   1.000
_cell.length_b   1.000
_cell.length_c   1.000
_cell.angle_alpha   90.00
_cell.angle_beta   90.00
_cell.angle_gamma   90.00
#
_symmetry.space_group_name_H-M   'P 1'
#
loop_
_entity.id
_entity.type
_entity.pdbx_description
1 polymer ?
#
loop_
_entity_poly.entity_id
_entity_poly.type
_entity_poly.pdbx_seq_one_letter_code
_entity_poly.pdbx_strand_id
1 'polypeptide(L)'
;LKKLVLEVKEDLDFLLIGLVSQFKASKLAYFLNQIDPLSLERVEDLQLPDFNPKADISFSRFIFSDEENHLDYILVANKEHGNCFFNELKQFDFLLTIRGGIDFFDT
;
A
#
# COMPACT_ATOMS: atom_id res chain seq x y z
N LEU A 1 -9.82 0.28 -13.39
CA LEU A 1 -8.94 0.71 -12.31
C LEU A 1 -8.90 2.23 -12.22
N LYS A 2 -9.37 2.76 -11.13
CA LYS A 2 -9.26 4.18 -10.85
C LYS A 2 -8.11 4.44 -9.90
N LYS A 3 -7.39 5.51 -10.14
CA LYS A 3 -6.25 5.88 -9.34
C LYS A 3 -6.39 7.34 -8.90
N LEU A 4 -6.19 7.60 -7.63
CA LEU A 4 -6.19 8.94 -7.09
C LEU A 4 -4.94 9.11 -6.24
N VAL A 5 -4.16 10.15 -6.54
CA VAL A 5 -2.94 10.44 -5.79
C VAL A 5 -3.26 11.45 -4.70
N LEU A 6 -2.94 11.07 -3.47
CA LEU A 6 -3.08 11.93 -2.31
C LEU A 6 -1.68 12.30 -1.83
N GLU A 7 -1.32 13.54 -1.99
CA GLU A 7 -0.03 14.01 -1.54
C GLU A 7 -0.17 14.51 -0.11
N VAL A 8 0.59 13.89 0.80
CA VAL A 8 0.60 14.31 2.19
C VAL A 8 1.75 15.29 2.37
N LYS A 9 1.43 16.50 2.76
CA LYS A 9 2.44 17.53 3.02
C LYS A 9 2.81 17.51 4.49
N GLU A 10 3.51 18.47 4.94
CA GLU A 10 4.08 18.58 6.28
C GLU A 10 5.35 17.73 6.38
N ASP A 11 5.50 16.94 7.41
CA ASP A 11 6.78 16.27 7.66
C ASP A 11 6.81 14.83 7.14
N LEU A 12 5.86 14.48 6.31
CA LEU A 12 5.76 13.11 5.80
C LEU A 12 6.35 13.03 4.39
N ASP A 13 7.29 12.13 4.21
CA ASP A 13 8.03 11.98 2.96
C ASP A 13 7.48 10.83 2.14
N PHE A 14 6.18 10.88 1.85
CA PHE A 14 5.58 9.82 1.06
C PHE A 14 4.41 10.31 0.24
N LEU A 15 4.08 9.53 -0.79
CA LEU A 15 2.87 9.69 -1.58
C LEU A 15 1.93 8.55 -1.24
N LEU A 16 0.66 8.86 -1.14
CA LEU A 16 -0.36 7.86 -0.94
C LEU A 16 -1.26 7.84 -2.16
N ILE A 17 -1.40 6.67 -2.77
CA ILE A 17 -2.21 6.48 -3.97
C ILE A 17 -3.34 5.52 -3.63
N GLY A 18 -4.57 5.99 -3.77
CA GLY A 18 -5.74 5.14 -3.60
C GLY A 18 -6.10 4.46 -4.90
N LEU A 19 -6.36 3.17 -4.86
CA LEU A 19 -6.72 2.39 -6.04
C LEU A 19 -8.10 1.76 -5.85
N VAL A 20 -8.91 1.84 -6.89
CA VAL A 20 -10.21 1.17 -6.94
C VAL A 20 -10.08 0.00 -7.90
N SER A 21 -10.29 -1.21 -7.42
CA SER A 21 -10.12 -2.40 -8.24
C SER A 21 -10.96 -3.55 -7.67
N GLN A 22 -11.53 -4.35 -8.54
CA GLN A 22 -12.24 -5.57 -8.16
C GLN A 22 -11.31 -6.77 -8.09
N PHE A 23 -10.05 -6.60 -8.47
CA PHE A 23 -9.09 -7.69 -8.44
C PHE A 23 -8.73 -8.06 -7.00
N LYS A 24 -8.42 -9.32 -6.80
CA LYS A 24 -7.80 -9.75 -5.55
C LYS A 24 -6.40 -9.15 -5.46
N ALA A 25 -5.89 -9.05 -4.26
CA ALA A 25 -4.61 -8.39 -4.02
C ALA A 25 -3.46 -8.96 -4.85
N SER A 26 -3.35 -10.28 -4.92
CA SER A 26 -2.28 -10.92 -5.68
C SER A 26 -2.38 -10.63 -7.17
N LYS A 27 -3.60 -10.56 -7.69
CA LYS A 27 -3.79 -10.27 -9.11
C LYS A 27 -3.46 -8.82 -9.41
N LEU A 28 -3.84 -7.91 -8.52
CA LEU A 28 -3.48 -6.51 -8.69
C LEU A 28 -1.98 -6.32 -8.67
N ALA A 29 -1.30 -6.96 -7.71
CA ALA A 29 0.15 -6.90 -7.63
C ALA A 29 0.80 -7.43 -8.91
N TYR A 30 0.26 -8.51 -9.46
CA TYR A 30 0.77 -9.06 -10.71
C TYR A 30 0.70 -8.03 -11.84
N PHE A 31 -0.44 -7.34 -11.97
CA PHE A 31 -0.58 -6.33 -13.01
C PHE A 31 0.31 -5.12 -12.77
N LEU A 32 0.44 -4.68 -11.54
CA LEU A 32 1.32 -3.56 -11.21
C LEU A 32 2.78 -3.90 -11.53
N ASN A 33 3.16 -5.16 -11.36
CA ASN A 33 4.52 -5.60 -11.64
C ASN A 33 4.85 -5.64 -13.13
N GLN A 34 3.86 -5.40 -13.98
CA GLN A 34 4.13 -5.21 -15.42
C GLN A 34 4.68 -3.82 -15.68
N ILE A 35 4.62 -2.93 -14.70
CA ILE A 35 5.13 -1.56 -14.82
C ILE A 35 6.54 -1.54 -14.26
N ASP A 36 7.53 -1.38 -15.15
CA ASP A 36 8.92 -1.28 -14.72
C ASP A 36 9.12 -0.01 -13.88
N PRO A 37 9.83 -0.05 -12.76
CA PRO A 37 10.64 -1.15 -12.21
C PRO A 37 9.94 -2.00 -11.15
N LEU A 38 8.63 -1.92 -11.02
CA LEU A 38 7.92 -2.55 -9.92
C LEU A 38 8.11 -4.07 -9.88
N SER A 39 8.39 -4.57 -8.69
CA SER A 39 8.51 -6.01 -8.42
C SER A 39 8.01 -6.27 -7.02
N LEU A 40 6.73 -5.99 -6.79
CA LEU A 40 6.10 -6.15 -5.49
C LEU A 40 6.06 -7.62 -5.10
N GLU A 41 6.48 -7.91 -3.88
CA GLU A 41 6.46 -9.26 -3.33
C GLU A 41 5.57 -9.30 -2.10
N ARG A 42 4.83 -10.39 -1.98
CA ARG A 42 3.98 -10.57 -0.82
C ARG A 42 4.81 -10.77 0.43
N VAL A 43 4.45 -10.04 1.47
CA VAL A 43 5.08 -10.18 2.79
C VAL A 43 3.97 -10.51 3.79
N GLU A 44 4.32 -10.56 5.06
CA GLU A 44 3.34 -10.83 6.10
C GLU A 44 2.20 -9.83 6.05
N ASP A 45 0.99 -10.33 6.28
CA ASP A 45 -0.18 -9.48 6.33
C ASP A 45 -0.03 -8.42 7.41
N LEU A 46 -0.55 -7.24 7.11
CA LEU A 46 -0.60 -6.19 8.11
C LEU A 46 -1.72 -6.51 9.08
N GLN A 47 -1.38 -6.65 10.35
CA GLN A 47 -2.36 -6.93 11.39
C GLN A 47 -2.58 -5.69 12.23
N LEU A 48 -3.84 -5.36 12.44
CA LEU A 48 -4.15 -4.23 13.29
C LEU A 48 -4.10 -4.64 14.75
N PRO A 49 -3.49 -3.83 15.60
CA PRO A 49 -3.60 -4.01 17.05
C PRO A 49 -5.06 -3.83 17.40
N ASP A 50 -5.61 -4.79 18.02
CA ASP A 50 -7.02 -4.98 18.09
C ASP A 50 -7.59 -4.69 19.46
N PHE A 51 -8.70 -3.99 19.48
CA PHE A 51 -9.45 -3.80 20.72
C PHE A 51 -10.22 -5.06 21.09
N ASN A 52 -10.36 -5.98 20.14
CA ASN A 52 -10.99 -7.26 20.37
C ASN A 52 -10.00 -8.37 20.01
N PRO A 53 -9.34 -8.95 21.02
CA PRO A 53 -8.32 -9.97 20.75
C PRO A 53 -8.84 -11.24 20.08
N LYS A 54 -10.16 -11.35 19.93
CA LYS A 54 -10.75 -12.48 19.20
C LYS A 54 -10.94 -12.20 17.74
N ALA A 55 -10.79 -10.95 17.31
CA ALA A 55 -10.95 -10.57 15.92
C ALA A 55 -9.59 -10.65 15.23
N ASP A 56 -9.50 -11.54 14.28
CA ASP A 56 -8.27 -11.75 13.52
C ASP A 56 -8.35 -10.88 12.25
N ILE A 57 -8.03 -9.61 12.41
CA ILE A 57 -8.15 -8.64 11.33
C ILE A 57 -6.79 -8.44 10.69
N SER A 58 -6.67 -8.88 9.44
CA SER A 58 -5.42 -8.73 8.69
C SER A 58 -5.70 -8.28 7.26
N PHE A 59 -4.69 -7.67 6.65
CA PHE A 59 -4.78 -7.15 5.30
C PHE A 59 -3.55 -7.55 4.51
N SER A 60 -3.76 -8.03 3.28
CA SER A 60 -2.65 -8.43 2.41
C SER A 60 -1.74 -7.26 2.13
N ARG A 61 -0.44 -7.51 2.14
CA ARG A 61 0.57 -6.47 1.97
C ARG A 61 1.68 -6.96 1.04
N PHE A 62 2.11 -6.06 0.16
CA PHE A 62 3.20 -6.33 -0.78
C PHE A 62 4.20 -5.19 -0.70
N ILE A 63 5.47 -5.51 -0.83
CA ILE A 63 6.55 -4.51 -0.72
C ILE A 63 7.53 -4.67 -1.87
N PHE A 64 8.03 -3.54 -2.35
CA PHE A 64 9.17 -3.48 -3.26
C PHE A 64 10.07 -2.32 -2.84
N SER A 65 11.35 -2.60 -2.65
CA SER A 65 12.33 -1.58 -2.34
C SER A 65 13.21 -1.33 -3.56
N ASP A 66 13.12 -0.14 -4.11
CA ASP A 66 13.93 0.28 -5.25
C ASP A 66 15.17 0.97 -4.72
N GLU A 67 16.26 0.23 -4.65
CA GLU A 67 17.51 0.75 -4.07
C GLU A 67 18.17 1.80 -4.95
N GLU A 68 18.01 1.71 -6.26
CA GLU A 68 18.60 2.68 -7.18
C GLU A 68 18.01 4.07 -6.98
N ASN A 69 16.71 4.13 -6.77
CA ASN A 69 16.00 5.40 -6.64
C ASN A 69 15.66 5.74 -5.19
N HIS A 70 16.06 4.89 -4.25
CA HIS A 70 15.81 5.07 -2.82
C HIS A 70 14.33 5.23 -2.51
N LEU A 71 13.51 4.38 -3.13
CA LEU A 71 12.07 4.42 -2.95
C LEU A 71 11.56 3.07 -2.44
N ASP A 72 10.65 3.13 -1.49
CA ASP A 72 9.94 1.95 -1.00
C ASP A 72 8.49 2.04 -1.45
N TYR A 73 7.99 0.96 -2.04
CA TYR A 73 6.61 0.83 -2.47
C TYR A 73 5.92 -0.16 -1.56
N ILE A 74 4.81 0.24 -0.97
CA ILE A 74 4.05 -0.62 -0.07
C ILE A 74 2.59 -0.63 -0.53
N LEU A 75 2.12 -1.79 -0.96
CA LEU A 75 0.74 -1.97 -1.38
C LEU A 75 -0.01 -2.72 -0.29
N VAL A 76 -1.11 -2.14 0.18
CA VAL A 76 -1.94 -2.76 1.21
C VAL A 76 -3.36 -2.87 0.69
N ALA A 77 -3.98 -4.03 0.90
CA ALA A 77 -5.40 -4.18 0.64
C ALA A 77 -6.17 -3.40 1.71
N ASN A 78 -6.87 -2.37 1.28
CA ASN A 78 -7.63 -1.52 2.21
C ASN A 78 -8.95 -2.16 2.62
N LYS A 79 -9.48 -3.02 1.76
CA LYS A 79 -10.71 -3.75 2.03
C LYS A 79 -10.48 -5.23 1.79
N GLU A 80 -10.67 -6.03 2.82
CA GLU A 80 -10.46 -7.46 2.71
C GLU A 80 -11.29 -8.16 3.77
N HIS A 81 -11.92 -9.26 3.38
CA HIS A 81 -12.71 -10.09 4.30
C HIS A 81 -13.79 -9.29 5.07
N GLY A 82 -14.39 -8.30 4.40
CA GLY A 82 -15.43 -7.49 5.02
C GLY A 82 -14.92 -6.39 5.96
N ASN A 83 -13.60 -6.26 6.07
CA ASN A 83 -13.00 -5.25 6.93
C ASN A 83 -12.34 -4.16 6.09
N CYS A 84 -12.15 -2.99 6.70
CA CYS A 84 -11.47 -1.87 6.07
C CYS A 84 -10.32 -1.42 6.96
N PHE A 85 -9.12 -1.33 6.37
CA PHE A 85 -7.93 -0.93 7.09
C PHE A 85 -7.96 0.55 7.48
N PHE A 86 -8.28 1.40 6.52
CA PHE A 86 -8.30 2.85 6.73
C PHE A 86 -9.69 3.37 6.36
N ASN A 87 -10.55 3.51 7.36
CA ASN A 87 -11.95 3.84 7.15
C ASN A 87 -12.17 5.20 6.49
N GLU A 88 -11.28 6.15 6.71
CA GLU A 88 -11.39 7.47 6.11
C GLU A 88 -11.19 7.43 4.60
N LEU A 89 -10.58 6.34 4.10
CA LEU A 89 -10.34 6.14 2.68
C LEU A 89 -11.09 4.91 2.17
N LYS A 90 -12.24 4.63 2.73
CA LYS A 90 -13.01 3.41 2.42
C LYS A 90 -13.48 3.33 0.96
N GLN A 91 -13.43 4.43 0.23
CA GLN A 91 -13.77 4.41 -1.20
C GLN A 91 -12.70 3.70 -2.03
N PHE A 92 -11.52 3.47 -1.47
CA PHE A 92 -10.43 2.79 -2.16
C PHE A 92 -10.29 1.37 -1.69
N ASP A 93 -10.08 0.46 -2.63
CA ASP A 93 -9.89 -0.96 -2.33
C ASP A 93 -8.46 -1.29 -1.93
N PHE A 94 -7.51 -0.51 -2.43
CA PHE A 94 -6.10 -0.68 -2.13
C PHE A 94 -5.44 0.66 -1.91
N LEU A 95 -4.38 0.66 -1.11
CA LEU A 95 -3.57 1.84 -0.88
C LEU A 95 -2.13 1.51 -1.23
N LEU A 96 -1.54 2.32 -2.10
CA LEU A 96 -0.13 2.20 -2.47
C LEU A 96 0.61 3.40 -1.89
N THR A 97 1.58 3.11 -1.05
CA THR A 97 2.42 4.14 -0.45
C THR A 97 3.78 4.10 -1.12
N ILE A 98 4.27 5.25 -1.54
CA ILE A 98 5.61 5.40 -2.10
C ILE A 98 6.37 6.32 -1.18
N ARG A 99 7.40 5.78 -0.54
CA ARG A 99 8.16 6.51 0.46
C ARG A 99 9.62 6.60 0.06
N GLY A 100 10.21 7.79 0.17
CA GLY A 100 11.63 7.98 -0.09
C GLY A 100 12.47 7.71 1.14
N GLY A 101 13.70 7.24 0.93
CA GLY A 101 14.67 7.11 1.99
C GLY A 101 15.23 8.46 2.39
N ILE A 102 15.90 8.50 3.53
CA ILE A 102 16.47 9.74 4.05
C ILE A 102 17.42 10.38 3.03
N ASP A 103 18.26 9.56 2.41
CA ASP A 103 19.24 10.07 1.46
C ASP A 103 18.61 10.67 0.21
N PHE A 104 17.40 10.24 -0.12
CA PHE A 104 16.69 10.74 -1.28
C PHE A 104 16.26 12.19 -1.09
N PHE A 105 15.84 12.53 0.12
CA PHE A 105 15.36 13.86 0.44
C PHE A 105 16.41 14.76 1.06
N ASP A 106 17.50 14.18 1.49
CA ASP A 106 18.57 14.91 2.18
C ASP A 106 19.60 15.40 1.15
N THR A 107 19.23 16.40 0.43
CA THR A 107 20.12 16.95 -0.59
C THR A 107 20.62 18.33 -0.22
#